data_a1b3c32fb5f4b62684e5361409c728b0
#
_entry.id   a1b3c32fb5f4b62684e5361409c728b0
#
_cell.length_a   1.000
_cell.length_b   1.000
_cell.length_c   1.000
_cell.angle_alpha   90.00
_cell.angle_beta   90.00
_cell.angle_gamma   90.00
#
_symmetry.space_group_name_H-M   'P 1'
#
loop_
_entity.id
_entity.type
_entity.pdbx_description
1 polymer ?
#
loop_
_entity_poly.entity_id
_entity_poly.type
_entity_poly.pdbx_seq_one_letter_code
_entity_poly.pdbx_strand_id
1 'polypeptide(L)'
;MPEVGVNGQEKLAAAKVLCIGAGGLGSPLALYLASAGVGTIGIVDDDVVDLSNLQRQILHSEERIGELKVDSAKKRLHELNSDVTVNTYNLRLTSDNALDLFKDYDVIVDGTDNFATRYLVNDACVLLNKPNVYGSIFRFEGQATVFNYKGGPHYRDLYPEPPPPGMVPSCAEGGVLGILPGIIGVIQATETVKIILGVGETLSGRLMLYDSLKMTFREIKLRKNPDTPEIKGLIDYQEFCGINNSPETSDELEISVQDLKNIVAADKKITLLDVREYGEYEICKLKNSILIPLGEITSRANELDSADDIIVYCHHGMRSLQATRILKGMGFKKVKNLSGGIDSWAASFDERMPRY
;
A
#
# COMPACT_ATOMS: atom_id res chain seq x y z
N MET A 1 19.48 -20.40 -22.09
CA MET A 1 20.66 -20.02 -21.31
C MET A 1 21.16 -21.27 -20.59
N PRO A 2 22.49 -21.59 -20.64
CA PRO A 2 23.05 -22.78 -20.00
C PRO A 2 22.79 -22.85 -18.49
N GLU A 3 22.79 -21.71 -17.80
CA GLU A 3 22.57 -21.59 -16.35
C GLU A 3 21.15 -21.93 -15.92
N VAL A 4 20.19 -21.84 -16.81
CA VAL A 4 18.78 -22.23 -16.58
C VAL A 4 18.56 -23.64 -17.12
N GLY A 5 18.79 -23.86 -18.42
CA GLY A 5 18.61 -25.15 -19.07
C GLY A 5 17.24 -25.79 -18.81
N VAL A 6 17.17 -27.09 -19.05
CA VAL A 6 15.94 -27.87 -18.76
C VAL A 6 15.70 -27.97 -17.24
N ASN A 7 16.74 -28.25 -16.47
CA ASN A 7 16.62 -28.37 -15.00
C ASN A 7 16.11 -27.08 -14.34
N GLY A 8 16.58 -25.90 -14.81
CA GLY A 8 16.07 -24.62 -14.30
C GLY A 8 14.60 -24.41 -14.66
N GLN A 9 14.19 -24.78 -15.87
CA GLN A 9 12.76 -24.71 -16.27
C GLN A 9 11.90 -25.68 -15.46
N GLU A 10 12.38 -26.87 -15.15
CA GLU A 10 11.70 -27.82 -14.26
C GLU A 10 11.53 -27.27 -12.85
N LYS A 11 12.55 -26.59 -12.31
CA LYS A 11 12.45 -25.90 -11.01
C LYS A 11 11.39 -24.80 -11.02
N LEU A 12 11.36 -23.97 -12.07
CA LEU A 12 10.33 -22.94 -12.22
C LEU A 12 8.94 -23.56 -12.29
N ALA A 13 8.75 -24.60 -13.11
CA ALA A 13 7.48 -25.28 -13.27
C ALA A 13 6.98 -25.98 -11.98
N ALA A 14 7.91 -26.40 -11.10
CA ALA A 14 7.56 -27.00 -9.80
C ALA A 14 7.30 -25.97 -8.71
N ALA A 15 7.78 -24.73 -8.87
CA ALA A 15 7.73 -23.70 -7.84
C ALA A 15 6.33 -23.13 -7.63
N LYS A 16 6.07 -22.74 -6.39
CA LYS A 16 4.83 -22.09 -5.94
C LYS A 16 5.17 -20.73 -5.33
N VAL A 17 4.66 -19.66 -5.92
CA VAL A 17 4.90 -18.28 -5.50
C VAL A 17 3.60 -17.62 -5.09
N LEU A 18 3.56 -16.99 -3.91
CA LEU A 18 2.42 -16.21 -3.45
C LEU A 18 2.70 -14.72 -3.59
N CYS A 19 1.89 -14.04 -4.38
CA CYS A 19 1.91 -12.59 -4.54
C CYS A 19 0.86 -11.96 -3.62
N ILE A 20 1.31 -11.13 -2.69
CA ILE A 20 0.42 -10.35 -1.83
C ILE A 20 0.19 -9.00 -2.50
N GLY A 21 -1.03 -8.83 -3.02
CA GLY A 21 -1.44 -7.68 -3.82
C GLY A 21 -1.34 -7.91 -5.34
N ALA A 22 -2.42 -7.56 -6.05
CA ALA A 22 -2.52 -7.51 -7.52
C ALA A 22 -2.47 -6.06 -8.03
N GLY A 23 -1.89 -5.16 -7.24
CA GLY A 23 -1.75 -3.75 -7.53
C GLY A 23 -0.58 -3.39 -8.45
N GLY A 24 0.01 -2.22 -8.25
CA GLY A 24 1.09 -1.70 -9.10
C GLY A 24 2.35 -2.57 -9.12
N LEU A 25 2.82 -3.04 -7.94
CA LEU A 25 3.97 -3.94 -7.82
C LEU A 25 3.62 -5.36 -8.29
N GLY A 26 2.45 -5.87 -7.86
CA GLY A 26 1.99 -7.21 -8.21
C GLY A 26 1.74 -7.40 -9.70
N SER A 27 1.38 -6.35 -10.43
CA SER A 27 1.09 -6.40 -11.86
C SER A 27 2.28 -6.87 -12.71
N PRO A 28 3.41 -6.18 -12.77
CA PRO A 28 4.57 -6.62 -13.54
C PRO A 28 5.17 -7.90 -12.95
N LEU A 29 5.18 -8.03 -11.62
CA LEU A 29 5.66 -9.23 -10.93
C LEU A 29 4.95 -10.48 -11.45
N ALA A 30 3.62 -10.55 -11.38
CA ALA A 30 2.84 -11.72 -11.79
C ALA A 30 2.98 -12.02 -13.27
N LEU A 31 2.99 -10.99 -14.15
CA LEU A 31 3.19 -11.16 -15.57
C LEU A 31 4.55 -11.82 -15.89
N TYR A 32 5.64 -11.36 -15.28
CA TYR A 32 6.96 -11.93 -15.52
C TYR A 32 7.14 -13.32 -14.90
N LEU A 33 6.55 -13.60 -13.74
CA LEU A 33 6.57 -14.94 -13.16
C LEU A 33 5.81 -15.97 -14.04
N ALA A 34 4.64 -15.59 -14.56
CA ALA A 34 3.89 -16.42 -15.47
C ALA A 34 4.66 -16.64 -16.79
N SER A 35 5.25 -15.59 -17.36
CA SER A 35 6.08 -15.68 -18.56
C SER A 35 7.33 -16.54 -18.37
N ALA A 36 7.92 -16.52 -17.16
CA ALA A 36 9.07 -17.36 -16.82
C ALA A 36 8.68 -18.85 -16.64
N GLY A 37 7.39 -19.16 -16.54
CA GLY A 37 6.89 -20.53 -16.38
C GLY A 37 6.91 -21.00 -14.92
N VAL A 38 6.68 -20.11 -13.95
CA VAL A 38 6.43 -20.49 -12.55
C VAL A 38 5.14 -21.27 -12.49
N GLY A 39 5.20 -22.54 -12.04
CA GLY A 39 4.10 -23.50 -12.18
C GLY A 39 2.83 -23.14 -11.40
N THR A 40 2.97 -22.53 -10.22
CA THR A 40 1.83 -22.06 -9.43
C THR A 40 2.04 -20.65 -8.92
N ILE A 41 1.09 -19.78 -9.23
CA ILE A 41 1.06 -18.39 -8.73
C ILE A 41 -0.21 -18.21 -7.91
N GLY A 42 -0.06 -17.94 -6.60
CA GLY A 42 -1.14 -17.48 -5.74
C GLY A 42 -1.22 -15.95 -5.77
N ILE A 43 -2.42 -15.40 -5.78
CA ILE A 43 -2.67 -13.96 -5.76
C ILE A 43 -3.69 -13.65 -4.67
N VAL A 44 -3.30 -12.80 -3.73
CA VAL A 44 -4.15 -12.32 -2.63
C VAL A 44 -4.46 -10.85 -2.84
N ASP A 45 -5.72 -10.50 -3.02
CA ASP A 45 -6.18 -9.11 -3.12
C ASP A 45 -7.70 -9.10 -2.87
N ASP A 46 -8.22 -8.14 -2.12
CA ASP A 46 -9.65 -8.01 -1.80
C ASP A 46 -10.36 -6.86 -2.55
N ASP A 47 -9.62 -6.17 -3.43
CA ASP A 47 -10.13 -5.03 -4.18
C ASP A 47 -10.77 -5.42 -5.53
N VAL A 48 -11.44 -4.43 -6.11
CA VAL A 48 -11.92 -4.43 -7.50
C VAL A 48 -11.01 -3.56 -8.39
N VAL A 49 -11.06 -3.83 -9.69
CA VAL A 49 -10.37 -3.00 -10.69
C VAL A 49 -11.07 -1.66 -10.80
N ASP A 50 -10.32 -0.58 -10.62
CA ASP A 50 -10.80 0.80 -10.74
C ASP A 50 -10.03 1.55 -11.82
N LEU A 51 -10.69 2.49 -12.52
CA LEU A 51 -10.10 3.29 -13.59
C LEU A 51 -8.83 4.04 -13.13
N SER A 52 -8.85 4.59 -11.92
CA SER A 52 -7.73 5.32 -11.33
C SER A 52 -6.49 4.45 -11.10
N ASN A 53 -6.66 3.14 -11.09
CA ASN A 53 -5.57 2.19 -10.88
C ASN A 53 -4.81 1.85 -12.16
N LEU A 54 -5.45 1.95 -13.34
CA LEU A 54 -4.92 1.44 -14.61
C LEU A 54 -3.62 2.12 -15.06
N GLN A 55 -3.36 3.34 -14.61
CA GLN A 55 -2.12 4.07 -14.90
C GLN A 55 -0.86 3.39 -14.36
N ARG A 56 -1.00 2.39 -13.43
CA ARG A 56 0.12 1.64 -12.84
C ARG A 56 -0.13 0.14 -12.67
N GLN A 57 -1.37 -0.32 -12.77
CA GLN A 57 -1.77 -1.72 -12.57
C GLN A 57 -1.99 -2.41 -13.92
N ILE A 58 -0.91 -2.60 -14.67
CA ILE A 58 -0.90 -3.09 -16.06
C ILE A 58 -1.37 -4.55 -16.25
N LEU A 59 -1.63 -5.27 -15.16
CA LEU A 59 -2.25 -6.59 -15.16
C LEU A 59 -3.74 -6.52 -15.54
N HIS A 60 -4.35 -5.37 -15.32
CA HIS A 60 -5.77 -5.10 -15.55
C HIS A 60 -5.99 -4.27 -16.84
N SER A 61 -7.24 -4.16 -17.27
CA SER A 61 -7.65 -3.37 -18.44
C SER A 61 -8.97 -2.65 -18.19
N GLU A 62 -9.30 -1.66 -19.01
CA GLU A 62 -10.58 -0.92 -18.93
C GLU A 62 -11.80 -1.84 -19.03
N GLU A 63 -11.74 -2.90 -19.83
CA GLU A 63 -12.82 -3.87 -19.99
C GLU A 63 -13.13 -4.66 -18.71
N ARG A 64 -12.23 -4.59 -17.72
CA ARG A 64 -12.33 -5.35 -16.46
C ARG A 64 -12.64 -4.45 -15.26
N ILE A 65 -12.96 -3.18 -15.48
CA ILE A 65 -13.37 -2.27 -14.41
C ILE A 65 -14.58 -2.84 -13.68
N GLY A 66 -14.49 -2.89 -12.33
CA GLY A 66 -15.51 -3.48 -11.45
C GLY A 66 -15.36 -4.98 -11.23
N GLU A 67 -14.51 -5.71 -11.96
CA GLU A 67 -14.17 -7.10 -11.63
C GLU A 67 -13.25 -7.16 -10.41
N LEU A 68 -13.28 -8.28 -9.69
CA LEU A 68 -12.29 -8.54 -8.64
C LEU A 68 -10.87 -8.55 -9.24
N LYS A 69 -9.90 -7.88 -8.61
CA LYS A 69 -8.52 -7.84 -9.09
C LYS A 69 -7.92 -9.24 -9.28
N VAL A 70 -8.22 -10.16 -8.37
CA VAL A 70 -7.73 -11.55 -8.45
C VAL A 70 -8.27 -12.31 -9.66
N ASP A 71 -9.53 -12.08 -10.04
CA ASP A 71 -10.14 -12.73 -11.20
C ASP A 71 -9.64 -12.12 -12.51
N SER A 72 -9.52 -10.82 -12.58
CA SER A 72 -8.90 -10.09 -13.68
C SER A 72 -7.46 -10.57 -13.91
N ALA A 73 -6.68 -10.68 -12.82
CA ALA A 73 -5.31 -11.20 -12.85
C ALA A 73 -5.25 -12.64 -13.40
N LYS A 74 -6.10 -13.55 -12.88
CA LYS A 74 -6.16 -14.94 -13.33
C LYS A 74 -6.41 -15.05 -14.84
N LYS A 75 -7.39 -14.31 -15.36
CA LYS A 75 -7.70 -14.25 -16.79
C LYS A 75 -6.48 -13.80 -17.58
N ARG A 76 -5.84 -12.71 -17.16
CA ARG A 76 -4.70 -12.13 -17.86
C ARG A 76 -3.48 -13.06 -17.86
N LEU A 77 -3.18 -13.72 -16.74
CA LEU A 77 -2.06 -14.64 -16.66
C LEU A 77 -2.30 -15.90 -17.47
N HIS A 78 -3.53 -16.41 -17.52
CA HIS A 78 -3.90 -17.53 -18.37
C HIS A 78 -3.81 -17.20 -19.87
N GLU A 79 -4.19 -15.98 -20.28
CA GLU A 79 -3.98 -15.48 -21.64
C GLU A 79 -2.49 -15.45 -22.05
N LEU A 80 -1.61 -15.18 -21.07
CA LEU A 80 -0.18 -15.10 -21.28
C LEU A 80 0.51 -16.46 -21.30
N ASN A 81 0.12 -17.35 -20.37
CA ASN A 81 0.67 -18.70 -20.25
C ASN A 81 -0.38 -19.63 -19.63
N SER A 82 -0.99 -20.47 -20.46
CA SER A 82 -2.05 -21.39 -20.03
C SER A 82 -1.56 -22.55 -19.15
N ASP A 83 -0.25 -22.82 -19.10
CA ASP A 83 0.33 -23.91 -18.31
C ASP A 83 0.50 -23.53 -16.84
N VAL A 84 0.37 -22.24 -16.51
CA VAL A 84 0.51 -21.74 -15.13
C VAL A 84 -0.80 -21.91 -14.37
N THR A 85 -0.73 -22.56 -13.21
CA THR A 85 -1.84 -22.63 -12.27
C THR A 85 -1.95 -21.34 -11.48
N VAL A 86 -3.08 -20.62 -11.60
CA VAL A 86 -3.33 -19.38 -10.85
C VAL A 86 -4.40 -19.63 -9.78
N ASN A 87 -3.97 -19.56 -8.51
CA ASN A 87 -4.85 -19.62 -7.34
C ASN A 87 -5.23 -18.22 -6.91
N THR A 88 -6.51 -17.92 -6.85
CA THR A 88 -7.02 -16.60 -6.47
C THR A 88 -7.60 -16.62 -5.07
N TYR A 89 -7.24 -15.63 -4.27
CA TYR A 89 -7.71 -15.46 -2.91
C TYR A 89 -8.29 -14.05 -2.76
N ASN A 90 -9.61 -13.94 -2.96
CA ASN A 90 -10.35 -12.71 -2.72
C ASN A 90 -10.61 -12.57 -1.23
N LEU A 91 -9.58 -12.13 -0.52
CA LEU A 91 -9.64 -11.94 0.93
C LEU A 91 -8.59 -10.92 1.38
N ARG A 92 -8.87 -10.27 2.48
CA ARG A 92 -7.91 -9.47 3.21
C ARG A 92 -6.98 -10.36 4.01
N LEU A 93 -5.68 -10.15 3.88
CA LEU A 93 -4.69 -10.87 4.68
C LEU A 93 -4.77 -10.41 6.14
N THR A 94 -4.91 -11.37 7.05
CA THR A 94 -5.02 -11.15 8.51
C THR A 94 -4.16 -12.15 9.28
N SER A 95 -4.00 -11.93 10.58
CA SER A 95 -3.29 -12.87 11.46
C SER A 95 -3.94 -14.25 11.51
N ASP A 96 -5.25 -14.35 11.25
CA ASP A 96 -5.98 -15.61 11.29
C ASP A 96 -5.74 -16.49 10.05
N ASN A 97 -5.42 -15.89 8.89
CA ASN A 97 -5.32 -16.63 7.62
C ASN A 97 -3.90 -16.71 7.03
N ALA A 98 -2.98 -15.82 7.46
CA ALA A 98 -1.66 -15.69 6.83
C ALA A 98 -0.83 -16.97 6.90
N LEU A 99 -0.73 -17.61 8.08
CA LEU A 99 0.10 -18.82 8.24
C LEU A 99 -0.44 -19.99 7.41
N ASP A 100 -1.76 -20.19 7.42
CA ASP A 100 -2.38 -21.27 6.64
C ASP A 100 -2.21 -21.08 5.14
N LEU A 101 -2.27 -19.85 4.68
CA LEU A 101 -2.07 -19.54 3.28
C LEU A 101 -0.60 -19.67 2.84
N PHE A 102 0.34 -19.15 3.65
CA PHE A 102 1.77 -19.11 3.27
C PHE A 102 2.44 -20.48 3.27
N LYS A 103 1.99 -21.43 4.09
CA LYS A 103 2.63 -22.75 4.20
C LYS A 103 2.75 -23.50 2.86
N ASP A 104 1.79 -23.30 1.97
CA ASP A 104 1.70 -24.00 0.69
C ASP A 104 2.56 -23.42 -0.42
N TYR A 105 3.28 -22.31 -0.17
CA TYR A 105 4.11 -21.61 -1.14
C TYR A 105 5.58 -21.61 -0.75
N ASP A 106 6.47 -21.60 -1.75
CA ASP A 106 7.92 -21.62 -1.57
C ASP A 106 8.50 -20.23 -1.34
N VAL A 107 7.93 -19.24 -2.02
CA VAL A 107 8.36 -17.82 -1.97
C VAL A 107 7.13 -16.94 -1.79
N ILE A 108 7.22 -15.99 -0.87
CA ILE A 108 6.22 -14.95 -0.67
C ILE A 108 6.77 -13.65 -1.25
N VAL A 109 5.96 -12.96 -2.05
CA VAL A 109 6.34 -11.68 -2.63
C VAL A 109 5.39 -10.60 -2.11
N ASP A 110 5.95 -9.62 -1.42
CA ASP A 110 5.23 -8.52 -0.82
C ASP A 110 5.10 -7.36 -1.81
N GLY A 111 3.90 -7.20 -2.37
CA GLY A 111 3.50 -6.10 -3.24
C GLY A 111 2.55 -5.10 -2.56
N THR A 112 2.51 -5.09 -1.22
CA THR A 112 1.59 -4.27 -0.44
C THR A 112 2.07 -2.83 -0.27
N ASP A 113 1.15 -1.93 0.00
CA ASP A 113 1.39 -0.50 0.15
C ASP A 113 1.13 0.04 1.57
N ASN A 114 0.82 -0.84 2.53
CA ASN A 114 0.54 -0.46 3.90
C ASN A 114 1.42 -1.20 4.93
N PHE A 115 1.74 -0.51 6.01
CA PHE A 115 2.67 -1.02 7.03
C PHE A 115 2.13 -2.24 7.78
N ALA A 116 0.86 -2.26 8.16
CA ALA A 116 0.27 -3.35 8.92
C ALA A 116 0.42 -4.69 8.19
N THR A 117 0.11 -4.72 6.88
CA THR A 117 0.28 -5.91 6.06
C THR A 117 1.75 -6.29 5.88
N ARG A 118 2.67 -5.32 5.73
CA ARG A 118 4.11 -5.59 5.63
C ARG A 118 4.68 -6.28 6.88
N TYR A 119 4.30 -5.82 8.07
CA TYR A 119 4.70 -6.47 9.31
C TYR A 119 4.10 -7.87 9.43
N LEU A 120 2.82 -8.03 9.08
CA LEU A 120 2.15 -9.34 9.06
C LEU A 120 2.86 -10.32 8.09
N VAL A 121 3.13 -9.89 6.85
CA VAL A 121 3.83 -10.72 5.84
C VAL A 121 5.21 -11.11 6.33
N ASN A 122 5.96 -10.15 6.87
CA ASN A 122 7.29 -10.42 7.43
C ASN A 122 7.23 -11.47 8.54
N ASP A 123 6.37 -11.27 9.53
CA ASP A 123 6.32 -12.12 10.71
C ASP A 123 5.85 -13.54 10.35
N ALA A 124 4.86 -13.66 9.47
CA ALA A 124 4.43 -14.95 8.94
C ALA A 124 5.56 -15.66 8.17
N CYS A 125 6.32 -14.93 7.36
CA CYS A 125 7.49 -15.49 6.66
C CYS A 125 8.59 -15.95 7.61
N VAL A 126 8.86 -15.21 8.69
CA VAL A 126 9.83 -15.60 9.71
C VAL A 126 9.39 -16.89 10.43
N LEU A 127 8.13 -16.94 10.88
CA LEU A 127 7.57 -18.10 11.58
C LEU A 127 7.58 -19.38 10.72
N LEU A 128 7.33 -19.25 9.42
CA LEU A 128 7.32 -20.36 8.46
C LEU A 128 8.68 -20.59 7.76
N ASN A 129 9.70 -19.81 8.11
CA ASN A 129 11.01 -19.83 7.45
C ASN A 129 10.92 -19.71 5.93
N LYS A 130 10.06 -18.81 5.42
CA LYS A 130 9.87 -18.54 4.00
C LYS A 130 10.62 -17.26 3.60
N PRO A 131 11.24 -17.21 2.39
CA PRO A 131 11.77 -15.96 1.88
C PRO A 131 10.64 -14.98 1.58
N ASN A 132 10.84 -13.72 1.95
CA ASN A 132 9.97 -12.60 1.62
C ASN A 132 10.69 -11.67 0.64
N VAL A 133 10.22 -11.63 -0.60
CA VAL A 133 10.74 -10.72 -1.63
C VAL A 133 9.98 -9.39 -1.53
N TYR A 134 10.62 -8.43 -0.90
CA TYR A 134 10.04 -7.13 -0.55
C TYR A 134 10.23 -6.10 -1.66
N GLY A 135 9.18 -5.32 -1.92
CA GLY A 135 9.21 -4.11 -2.73
C GLY A 135 8.41 -2.97 -2.09
N SER A 136 8.89 -1.75 -2.25
CA SER A 136 8.18 -0.56 -1.79
C SER A 136 8.45 0.59 -2.75
N ILE A 137 7.45 1.46 -2.90
CA ILE A 137 7.51 2.64 -3.76
C ILE A 137 6.91 3.84 -3.02
N PHE A 138 7.48 5.01 -3.27
CA PHE A 138 6.95 6.26 -2.76
C PHE A 138 7.35 7.40 -3.70
N ARG A 139 6.37 8.14 -4.24
CA ARG A 139 6.56 9.24 -5.20
C ARG A 139 7.45 8.83 -6.38
N PHE A 140 8.74 9.10 -6.32
CA PHE A 140 9.74 8.85 -7.36
C PHE A 140 10.81 7.84 -6.93
N GLU A 141 10.70 7.30 -5.73
CA GLU A 141 11.69 6.39 -5.16
C GLU A 141 11.14 4.99 -4.98
N GLY A 142 11.97 3.98 -5.21
CA GLY A 142 11.65 2.59 -5.02
C GLY A 142 12.69 1.86 -4.18
N GLN A 143 12.25 0.81 -3.52
CA GLN A 143 13.10 -0.05 -2.69
C GLN A 143 12.82 -1.52 -2.99
N ALA A 144 13.84 -2.35 -2.96
CA ALA A 144 13.68 -3.80 -3.03
C ALA A 144 14.76 -4.52 -2.21
N THR A 145 14.38 -5.64 -1.63
CA THR A 145 15.30 -6.55 -0.92
C THR A 145 14.67 -7.95 -0.80
N VAL A 146 15.45 -8.91 -0.34
CA VAL A 146 14.97 -10.24 0.06
C VAL A 146 15.17 -10.41 1.55
N PHE A 147 14.09 -10.51 2.29
CA PHE A 147 14.09 -10.77 3.71
C PHE A 147 14.00 -12.27 4.03
N ASN A 148 14.49 -12.66 5.20
CA ASN A 148 14.39 -14.01 5.77
C ASN A 148 14.86 -15.13 4.81
N TYR A 149 15.94 -14.88 4.06
CA TYR A 149 16.51 -15.85 3.13
C TYR A 149 17.91 -16.25 3.55
N LYS A 150 18.15 -17.58 3.67
CA LYS A 150 19.45 -18.16 4.07
C LYS A 150 20.06 -17.53 5.34
N GLY A 151 19.21 -17.28 6.33
CA GLY A 151 19.61 -16.67 7.59
C GLY A 151 19.89 -15.16 7.50
N GLY A 152 19.50 -14.50 6.43
CA GLY A 152 19.57 -13.04 6.25
C GLY A 152 18.63 -12.27 7.17
N PRO A 153 18.71 -10.92 7.15
CA PRO A 153 17.84 -10.05 7.94
C PRO A 153 16.38 -10.16 7.49
N HIS A 154 15.49 -9.67 8.35
CA HIS A 154 14.05 -9.55 8.06
C HIS A 154 13.58 -8.10 8.23
N TYR A 155 12.31 -7.81 7.95
CA TYR A 155 11.78 -6.45 7.89
C TYR A 155 11.95 -5.67 9.19
N ARG A 156 11.79 -6.34 10.36
CA ARG A 156 11.97 -5.70 11.68
C ARG A 156 13.42 -5.37 12.00
N ASP A 157 14.40 -5.95 11.33
CA ASP A 157 15.82 -5.55 11.46
C ASP A 157 16.07 -4.18 10.80
N LEU A 158 15.25 -3.81 9.80
CA LEU A 158 15.31 -2.52 9.13
C LEU A 158 14.36 -1.49 9.78
N TYR A 159 13.14 -1.93 10.10
CA TYR A 159 12.08 -1.12 10.70
C TYR A 159 11.56 -1.83 11.95
N PRO A 160 12.22 -1.67 13.12
CA PRO A 160 11.82 -2.32 14.37
C PRO A 160 10.40 -1.96 14.81
N GLU A 161 10.02 -0.70 14.58
CA GLU A 161 8.72 -0.14 14.91
C GLU A 161 8.10 0.54 13.70
N PRO A 162 6.76 0.53 13.55
CA PRO A 162 6.09 1.26 12.49
C PRO A 162 6.24 2.76 12.70
N PRO A 163 6.25 3.54 11.61
CA PRO A 163 6.20 5.00 11.74
C PRO A 163 4.89 5.40 12.42
N PRO A 164 4.89 6.50 13.17
CA PRO A 164 3.66 7.04 13.74
C PRO A 164 2.57 7.19 12.66
N PRO A 165 1.29 6.87 13.00
CA PRO A 165 0.19 6.99 12.06
C PRO A 165 0.17 8.34 11.36
N GLY A 166 0.00 8.34 10.02
CA GLY A 166 -0.06 9.55 9.20
C GLY A 166 1.26 10.27 8.93
N MET A 167 2.39 9.81 9.48
CA MET A 167 3.70 10.39 9.17
C MET A 167 4.12 10.08 7.72
N VAL A 168 3.74 8.92 7.21
CA VAL A 168 4.03 8.50 5.83
C VAL A 168 2.71 8.37 5.08
N PRO A 169 2.42 9.25 4.11
CA PRO A 169 1.21 9.15 3.31
C PRO A 169 1.23 7.85 2.50
N SER A 170 0.04 7.30 2.25
CA SER A 170 -0.11 6.15 1.36
C SER A 170 0.25 6.51 -0.09
N CYS A 171 0.46 5.48 -0.93
CA CYS A 171 0.72 5.70 -2.36
C CYS A 171 -0.44 6.42 -3.08
N ALA A 172 -1.66 6.26 -2.57
CA ALA A 172 -2.83 6.97 -3.08
C ALA A 172 -2.82 8.46 -2.72
N GLU A 173 -2.29 8.79 -1.55
CA GLU A 173 -2.25 10.17 -1.03
C GLU A 173 -1.00 10.93 -1.48
N GLY A 174 0.16 10.29 -1.44
CA GLY A 174 1.44 10.90 -1.83
C GLY A 174 1.66 10.95 -3.33
N GLY A 175 0.86 10.21 -4.08
CA GLY A 175 1.08 9.93 -5.50
C GLY A 175 2.27 9.00 -5.75
N VAL A 176 2.30 8.40 -6.91
CA VAL A 176 3.43 7.58 -7.35
C VAL A 176 3.58 7.71 -8.86
N LEU A 177 4.81 7.84 -9.33
CA LEU A 177 5.09 7.79 -10.77
C LEU A 177 4.67 6.42 -11.31
N GLY A 178 3.65 6.36 -12.20
CA GLY A 178 2.99 5.11 -12.60
C GLY A 178 3.91 4.02 -13.16
N ILE A 179 5.05 4.39 -13.73
CA ILE A 179 6.05 3.43 -14.22
C ILE A 179 6.94 2.85 -13.12
N LEU A 180 7.04 3.52 -11.96
CA LEU A 180 7.93 3.12 -10.87
C LEU A 180 7.62 1.71 -10.32
N PRO A 181 6.35 1.34 -10.05
CA PRO A 181 6.04 -0.03 -9.66
C PRO A 181 6.42 -1.07 -10.71
N GLY A 182 6.44 -0.69 -12.00
CA GLY A 182 6.94 -1.52 -13.09
C GLY A 182 8.38 -1.93 -12.87
N ILE A 183 9.25 -0.99 -12.54
CA ILE A 183 10.67 -1.26 -12.30
C ILE A 183 10.87 -2.12 -11.06
N ILE A 184 10.28 -1.74 -9.94
CA ILE A 184 10.45 -2.46 -8.66
C ILE A 184 9.83 -3.86 -8.71
N GLY A 185 8.63 -4.01 -9.30
CA GLY A 185 7.99 -5.32 -9.43
C GLY A 185 8.77 -6.29 -10.35
N VAL A 186 9.43 -5.77 -11.40
CA VAL A 186 10.34 -6.59 -12.24
C VAL A 186 11.57 -7.01 -11.45
N ILE A 187 12.10 -6.17 -10.56
CA ILE A 187 13.20 -6.54 -9.67
C ILE A 187 12.73 -7.62 -8.68
N GLN A 188 11.53 -7.50 -8.12
CA GLN A 188 10.96 -8.56 -7.28
C GLN A 188 10.80 -9.88 -8.05
N ALA A 189 10.34 -9.86 -9.31
CA ALA A 189 10.27 -11.04 -10.16
C ALA A 189 11.66 -11.66 -10.38
N THR A 190 12.66 -10.82 -10.64
CA THR A 190 14.06 -11.25 -10.82
C THR A 190 14.61 -11.95 -9.58
N GLU A 191 14.42 -11.36 -8.39
CA GLU A 191 14.85 -11.96 -7.13
C GLU A 191 14.13 -13.28 -6.86
N THR A 192 12.82 -13.34 -7.14
CA THR A 192 12.03 -14.56 -7.01
C THR A 192 12.55 -15.67 -7.90
N VAL A 193 12.83 -15.39 -9.16
CA VAL A 193 13.40 -16.37 -10.11
C VAL A 193 14.79 -16.81 -9.65
N LYS A 194 15.65 -15.91 -9.18
CA LYS A 194 16.99 -16.26 -8.65
C LYS A 194 16.88 -17.19 -7.43
N ILE A 195 15.94 -16.96 -6.53
CA ILE A 195 15.67 -17.84 -5.38
C ILE A 195 15.28 -19.24 -5.83
N ILE A 196 14.32 -19.35 -6.77
CA ILE A 196 13.82 -20.65 -7.28
C ILE A 196 14.95 -21.42 -7.98
N LEU A 197 15.67 -20.76 -8.84
CA LEU A 197 16.77 -21.39 -9.60
C LEU A 197 17.99 -21.72 -8.72
N GLY A 198 18.19 -20.96 -7.66
CA GLY A 198 19.40 -21.04 -6.82
C GLY A 198 20.63 -20.46 -7.51
N VAL A 199 20.47 -19.45 -8.38
CA VAL A 199 21.54 -18.83 -9.17
C VAL A 199 21.77 -17.37 -8.81
N GLY A 200 22.99 -16.89 -9.01
CA GLY A 200 23.38 -15.51 -8.77
C GLY A 200 23.35 -15.11 -7.29
N GLU A 201 23.54 -13.81 -7.06
CA GLU A 201 23.48 -13.21 -5.72
C GLU A 201 22.14 -12.51 -5.54
N THR A 202 21.39 -12.89 -4.50
CA THR A 202 20.14 -12.24 -4.15
C THR A 202 20.38 -10.94 -3.39
N LEU A 203 19.33 -10.11 -3.28
CA LEU A 203 19.35 -8.91 -2.44
C LEU A 203 19.25 -9.21 -0.93
N SER A 204 19.38 -10.47 -0.50
CA SER A 204 19.43 -10.79 0.94
C SER A 204 20.64 -10.14 1.60
N GLY A 205 20.40 -9.35 2.65
CA GLY A 205 21.46 -8.55 3.31
C GLY A 205 21.82 -7.24 2.60
N ARG A 206 21.07 -6.86 1.56
CA ARG A 206 21.24 -5.61 0.83
C ARG A 206 19.87 -4.97 0.55
N LEU A 207 19.71 -3.69 0.84
CA LEU A 207 18.56 -2.89 0.41
C LEU A 207 18.94 -2.10 -0.82
N MET A 208 18.32 -2.39 -1.93
CA MET A 208 18.43 -1.60 -3.14
C MET A 208 17.49 -0.41 -3.08
N LEU A 209 18.00 0.78 -3.38
CA LEU A 209 17.26 2.03 -3.50
C LEU A 209 17.35 2.51 -4.95
N TYR A 210 16.20 2.88 -5.50
CA TYR A 210 16.09 3.42 -6.85
C TYR A 210 15.48 4.83 -6.82
N ASP A 211 16.15 5.79 -7.45
CA ASP A 211 15.68 7.16 -7.65
C ASP A 211 15.36 7.33 -9.15
N SER A 212 14.07 7.41 -9.49
CA SER A 212 13.62 7.48 -10.88
C SER A 212 13.89 8.83 -11.55
N LEU A 213 14.04 9.91 -10.76
CA LEU A 213 14.38 11.22 -11.34
C LEU A 213 15.84 11.31 -11.75
N LYS A 214 16.73 10.60 -11.05
CA LYS A 214 18.16 10.55 -11.35
C LYS A 214 18.56 9.29 -12.11
N MET A 215 17.65 8.32 -12.25
CA MET A 215 17.94 6.99 -12.83
C MET A 215 19.13 6.32 -12.15
N THR A 216 19.19 6.40 -10.82
CA THR A 216 20.31 5.86 -10.05
C THR A 216 19.84 4.74 -9.13
N PHE A 217 20.69 3.70 -9.04
CA PHE A 217 20.56 2.63 -8.07
C PHE A 217 21.63 2.76 -7.02
N ARG A 218 21.26 2.59 -5.77
CA ARG A 218 22.20 2.54 -4.63
C ARG A 218 21.85 1.34 -3.78
N GLU A 219 22.87 0.74 -3.15
CA GLU A 219 22.69 -0.36 -2.21
C GLU A 219 23.13 0.06 -0.81
N ILE A 220 22.32 -0.32 0.18
CA ILE A 220 22.64 -0.19 1.60
C ILE A 220 22.78 -1.61 2.16
N LYS A 221 23.86 -1.87 2.87
CA LYS A 221 24.06 -3.15 3.54
C LYS A 221 23.10 -3.30 4.71
N LEU A 222 22.31 -4.36 4.67
CA LEU A 222 21.42 -4.75 5.78
C LEU A 222 22.09 -5.83 6.62
N ARG A 223 21.97 -5.72 7.93
CA ARG A 223 22.44 -6.70 8.88
C ARG A 223 21.30 -7.06 9.84
N LYS A 224 21.35 -8.28 10.39
CA LYS A 224 20.50 -8.61 11.52
C LYS A 224 20.81 -7.66 12.68
N ASN A 225 19.78 -7.14 13.29
CA ASN A 225 19.89 -6.38 14.51
C ASN A 225 19.76 -7.35 15.71
N PRO A 226 20.80 -7.52 16.54
CA PRO A 226 20.75 -8.44 17.67
C PRO A 226 19.72 -8.05 18.72
N ASP A 227 19.27 -6.78 18.73
CA ASP A 227 18.28 -6.26 19.66
C ASP A 227 16.85 -6.42 19.13
N THR A 228 16.67 -6.92 17.90
CA THR A 228 15.32 -7.18 17.36
C THR A 228 14.65 -8.31 18.15
N PRO A 229 13.47 -8.06 18.74
CA PRO A 229 12.76 -9.09 19.49
C PRO A 229 12.42 -10.31 18.63
N GLU A 230 12.51 -11.49 19.24
CA GLU A 230 12.11 -12.74 18.60
C GLU A 230 10.62 -12.75 18.26
N ILE A 231 10.27 -13.09 17.04
CA ILE A 231 8.90 -13.22 16.57
C ILE A 231 8.40 -14.60 16.97
N LYS A 232 7.49 -14.65 17.97
CA LYS A 232 6.94 -15.91 18.54
C LYS A 232 5.54 -16.23 18.05
N GLY A 233 4.88 -15.31 17.38
CA GLY A 233 3.50 -15.46 16.90
C GLY A 233 3.05 -14.21 16.16
N LEU A 234 1.92 -14.29 15.49
CA LEU A 234 1.27 -13.15 14.87
C LEU A 234 0.52 -12.34 15.93
N ILE A 235 0.41 -11.04 15.72
CA ILE A 235 -0.22 -10.07 16.62
C ILE A 235 -1.34 -9.32 15.90
N ASP A 236 -2.02 -8.40 16.58
CA ASP A 236 -2.87 -7.41 15.93
C ASP A 236 -2.01 -6.31 15.30
N TYR A 237 -1.84 -6.37 13.99
CA TYR A 237 -1.01 -5.40 13.24
C TYR A 237 -1.72 -4.06 13.02
N GLN A 238 -3.04 -4.01 13.15
CA GLN A 238 -3.78 -2.74 13.09
C GLN A 238 -3.52 -1.95 14.37
N GLU A 239 -3.61 -2.60 15.52
CA GLU A 239 -3.26 -2.00 16.80
C GLU A 239 -1.78 -1.63 16.86
N PHE A 240 -0.89 -2.54 16.45
CA PHE A 240 0.56 -2.33 16.44
C PHE A 240 0.99 -1.13 15.59
N CYS A 241 0.32 -0.88 14.47
CA CYS A 241 0.58 0.29 13.62
C CYS A 241 -0.23 1.53 14.02
N GLY A 242 -0.93 1.49 15.17
CA GLY A 242 -1.73 2.59 15.68
C GLY A 242 -2.96 2.90 14.82
N ILE A 243 -3.39 1.95 13.98
CA ILE A 243 -4.61 2.04 13.19
C ILE A 243 -5.74 1.47 14.06
N ASN A 244 -5.94 2.04 15.25
CA ASN A 244 -6.99 1.58 16.14
C ASN A 244 -8.35 1.90 15.55
N ASN A 245 -9.12 0.87 15.26
CA ASN A 245 -10.57 0.90 15.27
C ASN A 245 -11.06 0.89 16.74
N SER A 246 -10.56 1.78 17.58
CA SER A 246 -11.22 2.04 18.86
C SER A 246 -12.56 2.67 18.51
N PRO A 247 -13.69 2.11 18.98
CA PRO A 247 -14.98 2.76 18.85
C PRO A 247 -15.10 3.88 19.91
N GLU A 248 -14.15 4.80 19.93
CA GLU A 248 -14.42 6.12 20.48
C GLU A 248 -15.27 6.81 19.43
N THR A 249 -16.56 6.57 19.54
CA THR A 249 -17.65 7.38 18.97
C THR A 249 -17.27 8.16 17.71
N SER A 250 -17.17 7.46 16.58
CA SER A 250 -16.97 8.05 15.25
C SER A 250 -17.99 9.16 15.00
N ASP A 251 -19.21 9.01 15.51
CA ASP A 251 -20.31 9.95 15.34
C ASP A 251 -20.04 11.34 15.96
N GLU A 252 -19.22 11.45 17.02
CA GLU A 252 -18.89 12.76 17.61
C GLU A 252 -17.81 13.52 16.83
N LEU A 253 -16.92 12.80 16.14
CA LEU A 253 -15.81 13.38 15.41
C LEU A 253 -16.11 13.61 13.93
N GLU A 254 -17.12 12.97 13.40
CA GLU A 254 -17.41 12.95 11.97
C GLU A 254 -18.66 13.76 11.61
N ILE A 255 -18.69 14.18 10.36
CA ILE A 255 -19.86 14.80 9.71
C ILE A 255 -19.99 14.22 8.31
N SER A 256 -21.23 13.92 7.90
CA SER A 256 -21.48 13.43 6.54
C SER A 256 -21.40 14.54 5.49
N VAL A 257 -21.16 14.16 4.22
CA VAL A 257 -21.20 15.12 3.11
C VAL A 257 -22.60 15.76 2.96
N GLN A 258 -23.67 15.03 3.33
CA GLN A 258 -25.03 15.56 3.32
C GLN A 258 -25.24 16.64 4.39
N ASP A 259 -24.71 16.44 5.60
CA ASP A 259 -24.81 17.42 6.68
C ASP A 259 -23.98 18.68 6.37
N LEU A 260 -22.78 18.50 5.79
CA LEU A 260 -21.99 19.64 5.32
C LEU A 260 -22.76 20.44 4.27
N LYS A 261 -23.43 19.77 3.31
CA LYS A 261 -24.27 20.45 2.31
C LYS A 261 -25.36 21.26 2.95
N ASN A 262 -26.03 20.72 3.97
CA ASN A 262 -27.09 21.41 4.69
C ASN A 262 -26.55 22.64 5.44
N ILE A 263 -25.37 22.53 6.06
CA ILE A 263 -24.68 23.63 6.76
C ILE A 263 -24.35 24.76 5.79
N VAL A 264 -23.75 24.41 4.64
CA VAL A 264 -23.39 25.38 3.59
C VAL A 264 -24.64 26.04 3.00
N ALA A 265 -25.72 25.27 2.76
CA ALA A 265 -26.98 25.81 2.25
C ALA A 265 -27.67 26.74 3.25
N ALA A 266 -27.49 26.54 4.56
CA ALA A 266 -28.02 27.37 5.63
C ALA A 266 -27.16 28.63 5.92
N ASP A 267 -26.11 28.87 5.13
CA ASP A 267 -25.14 29.99 5.25
C ASP A 267 -24.57 30.13 6.68
N LYS A 268 -24.36 28.99 7.36
CA LYS A 268 -23.74 28.96 8.67
C LYS A 268 -22.24 29.28 8.55
N LYS A 269 -21.74 30.12 9.45
CA LYS A 269 -20.31 30.43 9.54
C LYS A 269 -19.54 29.18 9.96
N ILE A 270 -18.75 28.61 9.05
CA ILE A 270 -17.85 27.49 9.30
C ILE A 270 -16.50 27.76 8.65
N THR A 271 -15.45 27.17 9.17
CA THR A 271 -14.13 27.12 8.54
C THR A 271 -13.94 25.74 7.90
N LEU A 272 -13.75 25.71 6.58
CA LEU A 272 -13.40 24.49 5.84
C LEU A 272 -11.86 24.39 5.78
N LEU A 273 -11.32 23.34 6.35
CA LEU A 273 -9.88 23.10 6.39
C LEU A 273 -9.51 21.92 5.50
N ASP A 274 -8.77 22.18 4.42
CA ASP A 274 -8.19 21.17 3.56
C ASP A 274 -6.81 20.77 4.10
N VAL A 275 -6.62 19.47 4.34
CA VAL A 275 -5.33 18.96 4.87
C VAL A 275 -4.57 18.13 3.83
N ARG A 276 -4.93 18.28 2.56
CA ARG A 276 -4.24 17.66 1.43
C ARG A 276 -2.96 18.42 1.08
N GLU A 277 -2.22 17.86 0.12
CA GLU A 277 -1.02 18.51 -0.42
C GLU A 277 -1.39 19.65 -1.39
N TYR A 278 -0.47 20.60 -1.60
CA TYR A 278 -0.66 21.75 -2.49
C TYR A 278 -1.12 21.35 -3.90
N GLY A 279 -0.52 20.28 -4.48
CA GLY A 279 -0.90 19.79 -5.81
C GLY A 279 -2.33 19.25 -5.88
N GLU A 280 -2.82 18.59 -4.83
CA GLU A 280 -4.19 18.11 -4.75
C GLU A 280 -5.20 19.26 -4.66
N TYR A 281 -4.84 20.32 -3.93
CA TYR A 281 -5.66 21.53 -3.79
C TYR A 281 -5.80 22.31 -5.10
N GLU A 282 -4.80 22.24 -5.98
CA GLU A 282 -4.84 22.84 -7.32
C GLU A 282 -5.75 22.09 -8.28
N ILE A 283 -5.90 20.76 -8.12
CA ILE A 283 -6.79 19.94 -8.95
C ILE A 283 -8.26 20.31 -8.70
N CYS A 284 -8.67 20.28 -7.44
CA CYS A 284 -10.02 20.66 -7.02
C CYS A 284 -10.02 21.05 -5.54
N LYS A 285 -11.00 21.84 -5.11
CA LYS A 285 -11.16 22.25 -3.71
C LYS A 285 -12.58 22.66 -3.40
N LEU A 286 -12.98 22.56 -2.14
CA LEU A 286 -14.24 23.14 -1.67
C LEU A 286 -14.11 24.67 -1.62
N LYS A 287 -15.16 25.38 -2.00
CA LYS A 287 -15.17 26.84 -2.05
C LYS A 287 -14.87 27.41 -0.67
N ASN A 288 -13.98 28.40 -0.64
CA ASN A 288 -13.54 29.13 0.58
C ASN A 288 -12.79 28.25 1.60
N SER A 289 -12.24 27.13 1.22
CA SER A 289 -11.39 26.32 2.12
C SER A 289 -10.01 26.94 2.32
N ILE A 290 -9.48 26.74 3.53
CA ILE A 290 -8.11 27.07 3.90
C ILE A 290 -7.28 25.81 3.71
N LEU A 291 -6.09 25.94 3.10
CA LEU A 291 -5.17 24.80 2.94
C LEU A 291 -4.08 24.86 4.02
N ILE A 292 -4.03 23.81 4.83
CA ILE A 292 -2.90 23.54 5.73
C ILE A 292 -2.61 22.03 5.62
N PRO A 293 -1.59 21.61 4.86
CA PRO A 293 -1.24 20.19 4.74
C PRO A 293 -1.09 19.50 6.10
N LEU A 294 -1.48 18.23 6.18
CA LEU A 294 -1.47 17.47 7.44
C LEU A 294 -0.13 17.57 8.18
N GLY A 295 0.99 17.51 7.44
CA GLY A 295 2.33 17.65 8.01
C GLY A 295 2.64 19.00 8.61
N GLU A 296 1.88 20.05 8.26
CA GLU A 296 2.06 21.42 8.72
C GLU A 296 1.05 21.82 9.82
N ILE A 297 0.06 20.99 10.12
CA ILE A 297 -1.02 21.31 11.07
C ILE A 297 -0.48 21.79 12.41
N THR A 298 0.47 21.06 13.00
CA THR A 298 1.00 21.41 14.33
C THR A 298 1.71 22.76 14.36
N SER A 299 2.38 23.13 13.27
CA SER A 299 3.12 24.41 13.18
C SER A 299 2.26 25.58 12.76
N ARG A 300 1.14 25.33 12.07
CA ARG A 300 0.27 26.36 11.49
C ARG A 300 -1.14 26.41 12.09
N ALA A 301 -1.40 25.66 13.17
CA ALA A 301 -2.70 25.69 13.86
C ALA A 301 -3.08 27.09 14.37
N ASN A 302 -2.10 27.96 14.58
CA ASN A 302 -2.32 29.36 14.98
C ASN A 302 -2.96 30.23 13.88
N GLU A 303 -3.05 29.76 12.64
CA GLU A 303 -3.79 30.41 11.56
C GLU A 303 -5.30 30.18 11.67
N LEU A 304 -5.73 29.24 12.54
CA LEU A 304 -7.13 28.88 12.77
C LEU A 304 -7.64 29.49 14.07
N ASP A 305 -8.91 29.90 14.08
CA ASP A 305 -9.57 30.34 15.31
C ASP A 305 -10.18 29.12 16.04
N SER A 306 -9.72 28.86 17.25
CA SER A 306 -10.19 27.74 18.07
C SER A 306 -11.67 27.87 18.51
N ALA A 307 -12.28 29.02 18.34
CA ALA A 307 -13.69 29.28 18.61
C ALA A 307 -14.62 28.91 17.42
N ASP A 308 -14.07 28.85 16.21
CA ASP A 308 -14.82 28.52 14.99
C ASP A 308 -15.27 27.06 14.94
N ASP A 309 -16.37 26.82 14.25
CA ASP A 309 -16.78 25.47 13.84
C ASP A 309 -15.93 25.05 12.61
N ILE A 310 -14.98 24.16 12.82
CA ILE A 310 -14.03 23.74 11.79
C ILE A 310 -14.44 22.35 11.24
N ILE A 311 -14.59 22.25 9.92
CA ILE A 311 -14.77 20.99 9.22
C ILE A 311 -13.52 20.72 8.42
N VAL A 312 -12.82 19.64 8.80
CA VAL A 312 -11.56 19.22 8.18
C VAL A 312 -11.87 18.19 7.11
N TYR A 313 -11.29 18.34 5.94
CA TYR A 313 -11.41 17.35 4.88
C TYR A 313 -10.08 17.03 4.21
N CYS A 314 -9.99 15.83 3.67
CA CYS A 314 -8.94 15.41 2.74
C CYS A 314 -9.57 14.73 1.53
N HIS A 315 -8.85 13.86 0.82
CA HIS A 315 -9.44 13.15 -0.34
C HIS A 315 -10.55 12.18 0.11
N HIS A 316 -10.26 11.21 1.02
CA HIS A 316 -11.18 10.16 1.45
C HIS A 316 -11.56 10.19 2.95
N GLY A 317 -11.15 11.19 3.73
CA GLY A 317 -11.53 11.32 5.14
C GLY A 317 -10.48 10.84 6.17
N MET A 318 -9.49 10.05 5.80
CA MET A 318 -8.52 9.48 6.75
C MET A 318 -7.51 10.51 7.29
N ARG A 319 -6.85 11.27 6.42
CA ARG A 319 -5.92 12.36 6.83
C ARG A 319 -6.64 13.43 7.64
N SER A 320 -7.86 13.77 7.25
CA SER A 320 -8.67 14.77 7.96
C SER A 320 -9.16 14.27 9.31
N LEU A 321 -9.45 12.98 9.49
CA LEU A 321 -9.74 12.41 10.79
C LEU A 321 -8.53 12.54 11.74
N GLN A 322 -7.33 12.28 11.24
CA GLN A 322 -6.10 12.46 12.01
C GLN A 322 -5.87 13.93 12.36
N ALA A 323 -6.00 14.86 11.41
CA ALA A 323 -5.91 16.28 11.66
C ALA A 323 -6.94 16.76 12.69
N THR A 324 -8.17 16.23 12.64
CA THR A 324 -9.22 16.48 13.63
C THR A 324 -8.79 16.07 15.03
N ARG A 325 -8.17 14.88 15.19
CA ARG A 325 -7.64 14.43 16.48
C ARG A 325 -6.49 15.31 16.98
N ILE A 326 -5.56 15.69 16.10
CA ILE A 326 -4.45 16.60 16.43
C ILE A 326 -4.99 17.95 16.94
N LEU A 327 -5.90 18.58 16.20
CA LEU A 327 -6.49 19.86 16.55
C LEU A 327 -7.28 19.77 17.87
N LYS A 328 -8.03 18.71 18.10
CA LYS A 328 -8.69 18.49 19.40
C LYS A 328 -7.69 18.35 20.55
N GLY A 329 -6.58 17.63 20.35
CA GLY A 329 -5.48 17.56 21.33
C GLY A 329 -4.82 18.91 21.60
N MET A 330 -4.86 19.84 20.64
CA MET A 330 -4.38 21.23 20.79
C MET A 330 -5.44 22.17 21.40
N GLY A 331 -6.63 21.68 21.75
CA GLY A 331 -7.66 22.44 22.45
C GLY A 331 -8.79 23.00 21.56
N PHE A 332 -8.81 22.70 20.27
CA PHE A 332 -9.92 23.03 19.38
C PHE A 332 -11.14 22.17 19.69
N LYS A 333 -12.21 22.76 20.21
CA LYS A 333 -13.38 22.00 20.70
C LYS A 333 -14.39 21.63 19.62
N LYS A 334 -14.49 22.46 18.57
CA LYS A 334 -15.52 22.37 17.53
C LYS A 334 -14.93 21.95 16.18
N VAL A 335 -14.20 20.83 16.18
CA VAL A 335 -13.56 20.29 14.98
C VAL A 335 -14.18 18.95 14.63
N LYS A 336 -14.58 18.79 13.36
CA LYS A 336 -15.14 17.54 12.81
C LYS A 336 -14.46 17.16 11.51
N ASN A 337 -14.32 15.85 11.28
CA ASN A 337 -13.87 15.25 10.04
C ASN A 337 -15.01 15.11 9.05
N LEU A 338 -14.81 15.45 7.79
CA LEU A 338 -15.74 15.14 6.70
C LEU A 338 -15.55 13.68 6.28
N SER A 339 -16.48 12.82 6.63
CA SER A 339 -16.51 11.41 6.23
C SER A 339 -16.51 11.27 4.71
N GLY A 340 -15.61 10.43 4.17
CA GLY A 340 -15.46 10.23 2.73
C GLY A 340 -14.77 11.38 1.98
N GLY A 341 -14.46 12.49 2.66
CA GLY A 341 -13.68 13.60 2.12
C GLY A 341 -14.28 14.29 0.90
N ILE A 342 -13.41 14.95 0.13
CA ILE A 342 -13.82 15.69 -1.09
C ILE A 342 -14.28 14.76 -2.22
N ASP A 343 -13.79 13.51 -2.26
CA ASP A 343 -14.20 12.53 -3.26
C ASP A 343 -15.69 12.17 -3.10
N SER A 344 -16.14 11.89 -1.87
CA SER A 344 -17.55 11.65 -1.59
C SER A 344 -18.43 12.90 -1.83
N TRP A 345 -17.89 14.09 -1.58
CA TRP A 345 -18.58 15.33 -1.92
C TRP A 345 -18.76 15.48 -3.43
N ALA A 346 -17.70 15.27 -4.20
CA ALA A 346 -17.72 15.34 -5.67
C ALA A 346 -18.72 14.33 -6.24
N ALA A 347 -18.65 13.07 -5.80
CA ALA A 347 -19.55 12.01 -6.25
C ALA A 347 -21.04 12.29 -5.95
N SER A 348 -21.32 12.99 -4.82
CA SER A 348 -22.69 13.19 -4.38
C SER A 348 -23.32 14.51 -4.88
N PHE A 349 -22.51 15.55 -5.12
CA PHE A 349 -23.03 16.91 -5.27
C PHE A 349 -22.39 17.75 -6.37
N ASP A 350 -21.27 17.33 -6.95
CA ASP A 350 -20.57 18.10 -7.98
C ASP A 350 -19.88 17.17 -9.00
N GLU A 351 -20.64 16.61 -9.91
CA GLU A 351 -20.14 15.74 -10.99
C GLU A 351 -19.09 16.41 -11.89
N ARG A 352 -18.95 17.74 -11.85
CA ARG A 352 -17.95 18.49 -12.63
C ARG A 352 -16.62 18.61 -11.91
N MET A 353 -16.60 18.33 -10.60
CA MET A 353 -15.37 18.37 -9.81
C MET A 353 -14.46 17.21 -10.24
N PRO A 354 -13.21 17.49 -10.63
CA PRO A 354 -12.26 16.42 -10.97
C PRO A 354 -12.09 15.45 -9.80
N ARG A 355 -12.20 14.14 -10.10
CA ARG A 355 -11.89 13.05 -9.16
C ARG A 355 -10.57 12.42 -9.60
N TYR A 356 -9.69 12.09 -8.65
CA TYR A 356 -8.34 11.61 -8.93
C TYR A 356 -7.90 10.52 -7.95
#